data_2cabaa94d821e5ff8016ecddf1c976aa
#
_entry.id   2cabaa94d821e5ff8016ecddf1c976aa
#
_cell.length_a   1.000
_cell.length_b   1.000
_cell.length_c   1.000
_cell.angle_alpha   90.00
_cell.angle_beta   90.00
_cell.angle_gamma   90.00
#
_symmetry.space_group_name_H-M   'P 1'
#
loop_
_entity.id
_entity.type
_entity.pdbx_description
1 polymer ?
#
loop_
_entity_poly.entity_id
_entity_poly.type
_entity_poly.pdbx_seq_one_letter_code
_entity_poly.pdbx_strand_id
1 'polypeptide(L)'
;MTKAWTAEEFEQQLRDKGALYHIHHPFHIAMNTGNCTQKQIQGWVANRYYYQISIPIKDAAIMANCDDASVRRLWVQRILDHDGTSDEDSGGIEAWLRLGEAVGLTRDEIISQQHILPGVRFAVDAYVNFARRANWQEAACSSLTELFAPTIHQKRLQAWP
;
A
#
# COMPACT_ATOMS: atom_id res chain seq x y z
N MET A 1 -28.52 2.24 23.02
CA MET A 1 -27.53 1.31 22.41
C MET A 1 -27.64 1.45 20.91
N THR A 2 -26.59 1.82 20.24
CA THR A 2 -26.55 1.86 18.77
C THR A 2 -26.60 0.41 18.26
N LYS A 3 -27.49 0.14 17.30
CA LYS A 3 -27.58 -1.18 16.65
C LYS A 3 -26.24 -1.50 15.99
N ALA A 4 -25.72 -2.71 16.19
CA ALA A 4 -24.52 -3.17 15.46
C ALA A 4 -24.84 -3.25 13.95
N TRP A 5 -23.89 -2.85 13.13
CA TRP A 5 -24.01 -2.98 11.67
C TRP A 5 -23.92 -4.44 11.24
N THR A 6 -24.60 -4.77 10.13
CA THR A 6 -24.33 -6.01 9.40
C THR A 6 -22.97 -5.91 8.70
N ALA A 7 -22.47 -7.02 8.16
CA ALA A 7 -21.23 -7.02 7.39
C ALA A 7 -21.33 -6.10 6.16
N GLU A 8 -22.47 -6.12 5.47
CA GLU A 8 -22.74 -5.30 4.29
C GLU A 8 -22.84 -3.80 4.66
N GLU A 9 -23.53 -3.48 5.76
CA GLU A 9 -23.61 -2.11 6.27
C GLU A 9 -22.21 -1.59 6.64
N PHE A 10 -21.38 -2.42 7.28
CA PHE A 10 -20.00 -2.06 7.62
C PHE A 10 -19.13 -1.86 6.39
N GLU A 11 -19.18 -2.78 5.41
CA GLU A 11 -18.46 -2.62 4.15
C GLU A 11 -18.86 -1.33 3.43
N GLN A 12 -20.17 -1.00 3.40
CA GLN A 12 -20.62 0.25 2.78
C GLN A 12 -20.06 1.48 3.49
N GLN A 13 -19.99 1.48 4.83
CA GLN A 13 -19.36 2.57 5.60
C GLN A 13 -17.87 2.73 5.25
N LEU A 14 -17.14 1.64 5.01
CA LEU A 14 -15.76 1.69 4.55
C LEU A 14 -15.67 2.24 3.12
N ARG A 15 -16.54 1.81 2.20
CA ARG A 15 -16.57 2.31 0.81
C ARG A 15 -16.90 3.79 0.72
N ASP A 16 -17.76 4.30 1.59
CA ASP A 16 -18.13 5.72 1.66
C ASP A 16 -16.92 6.60 2.04
N LYS A 17 -15.89 6.03 2.72
CA LYS A 17 -14.61 6.71 2.96
C LYS A 17 -13.79 6.94 1.69
N GLY A 18 -14.18 6.33 0.57
CA GLY A 18 -13.58 6.59 -0.74
C GLY A 18 -13.59 8.07 -1.12
N ALA A 19 -14.55 8.84 -0.62
CA ALA A 19 -14.61 10.30 -0.80
C ALA A 19 -13.38 11.03 -0.22
N LEU A 20 -12.69 10.43 0.75
CA LEU A 20 -11.46 10.96 1.37
C LEU A 20 -10.19 10.57 0.59
N TYR A 21 -10.31 9.73 -0.43
CA TYR A 21 -9.20 9.25 -1.23
C TYR A 21 -8.85 10.27 -2.31
N HIS A 22 -7.60 10.75 -2.35
CA HIS A 22 -7.14 11.75 -3.30
C HIS A 22 -6.91 11.23 -4.73
N ILE A 23 -7.77 10.34 -5.23
CA ILE A 23 -7.68 9.80 -6.60
C ILE A 23 -7.92 10.88 -7.68
N HIS A 24 -8.50 12.00 -7.30
CA HIS A 24 -8.74 13.17 -8.18
C HIS A 24 -7.60 14.20 -8.13
N HIS A 25 -6.54 13.94 -7.38
CA HIS A 25 -5.35 14.79 -7.38
C HIS A 25 -4.76 14.85 -8.81
N PRO A 26 -4.31 16.04 -9.31
CA PRO A 26 -3.79 16.18 -10.68
C PRO A 26 -2.72 15.16 -11.05
N PHE A 27 -1.86 14.77 -10.12
CA PHE A 27 -0.86 13.73 -10.34
C PHE A 27 -1.48 12.35 -10.62
N HIS A 28 -2.52 11.97 -9.87
CA HIS A 28 -3.21 10.69 -10.11
C HIS A 28 -3.97 10.70 -11.43
N ILE A 29 -4.56 11.84 -11.80
CA ILE A 29 -5.20 12.00 -13.10
C ILE A 29 -4.16 11.83 -14.21
N ALA A 30 -3.03 12.53 -14.13
CA ALA A 30 -1.95 12.42 -15.12
C ALA A 30 -1.42 10.97 -15.23
N MET A 31 -1.25 10.28 -14.11
CA MET A 31 -0.82 8.88 -14.06
C MET A 31 -1.84 7.95 -14.73
N ASN A 32 -3.13 8.13 -14.43
CA ASN A 32 -4.20 7.28 -14.95
C ASN A 32 -4.56 7.58 -16.42
N THR A 33 -4.02 8.65 -17.00
CA THR A 33 -4.20 9.04 -18.42
C THR A 33 -2.92 8.93 -19.23
N GLY A 34 -1.82 8.39 -18.65
CA GLY A 34 -0.55 8.25 -19.33
C GLY A 34 0.20 9.56 -19.59
N ASN A 35 -0.17 10.65 -18.91
CA ASN A 35 0.38 11.99 -19.11
C ASN A 35 1.51 12.38 -18.13
N CYS A 36 2.00 11.44 -17.31
CA CYS A 36 3.14 11.69 -16.45
C CYS A 36 4.43 11.72 -17.27
N THR A 37 5.30 12.67 -16.95
CA THR A 37 6.69 12.62 -17.42
C THR A 37 7.46 11.49 -16.75
N GLN A 38 8.53 11.00 -17.40
CA GLN A 38 9.41 10.00 -16.82
C GLN A 38 9.89 10.41 -15.42
N LYS A 39 10.30 11.65 -15.23
CA LYS A 39 10.76 12.17 -13.93
C LYS A 39 9.68 12.11 -12.84
N GLN A 40 8.43 12.36 -13.20
CA GLN A 40 7.30 12.25 -12.27
C GLN A 40 7.07 10.79 -11.88
N ILE A 41 7.17 9.85 -12.83
CA ILE A 41 7.05 8.42 -12.57
C ILE A 41 8.21 7.93 -11.69
N GLN A 42 9.45 8.32 -12.01
CA GLN A 42 10.62 8.01 -11.17
C GLN A 42 10.45 8.50 -9.74
N GLY A 43 10.03 9.74 -9.54
CA GLY A 43 9.78 10.30 -8.23
C GLY A 43 8.69 9.53 -7.47
N TRP A 44 7.61 9.13 -8.14
CA TRP A 44 6.55 8.32 -7.55
C TRP A 44 7.05 6.93 -7.15
N VAL A 45 7.77 6.24 -8.04
CA VAL A 45 8.31 4.90 -7.76
C VAL A 45 9.26 4.94 -6.56
N ALA A 46 10.21 5.87 -6.53
CA ALA A 46 11.17 6.00 -5.44
C ALA A 46 10.50 6.29 -4.09
N ASN A 47 9.49 7.17 -4.06
CA ASN A 47 8.77 7.50 -2.84
C ASN A 47 7.84 6.36 -2.40
N ARG A 48 7.17 5.70 -3.34
CA ARG A 48 6.26 4.58 -3.04
C ARG A 48 7.02 3.34 -2.54
N TYR A 49 8.28 3.15 -2.90
CA TYR A 49 9.10 2.05 -2.42
C TYR A 49 9.17 1.99 -0.89
N TYR A 50 9.30 3.14 -0.22
CA TYR A 50 9.29 3.18 1.25
C TYR A 50 8.00 2.63 1.85
N TYR A 51 6.86 2.92 1.23
CA TYR A 51 5.60 2.31 1.63
C TYR A 51 5.58 0.80 1.36
N GLN A 52 6.09 0.34 0.21
CA GLN A 52 6.10 -1.08 -0.14
C GLN A 52 6.87 -1.93 0.88
N ILE A 53 8.08 -1.51 1.27
CA ILE A 53 8.87 -2.22 2.28
C ILE A 53 8.28 -2.09 3.69
N SER A 54 7.40 -1.13 3.93
CA SER A 54 6.73 -0.91 5.22
C SER A 54 5.44 -1.71 5.36
N ILE A 55 4.85 -2.21 4.27
CA ILE A 55 3.60 -3.00 4.30
C ILE A 55 3.77 -4.29 5.12
N PRO A 56 4.75 -5.16 4.87
CA PRO A 56 4.90 -6.38 5.67
C PRO A 56 5.19 -6.09 7.14
N ILE A 57 5.93 -5.02 7.46
CA ILE A 57 6.19 -4.58 8.84
C ILE A 57 4.88 -4.16 9.54
N LYS A 58 4.04 -3.39 8.84
CA LYS A 58 2.72 -2.99 9.33
C LYS A 58 1.80 -4.19 9.50
N ASP A 59 1.78 -5.11 8.54
CA ASP A 59 0.94 -6.29 8.58
C ASP A 59 1.38 -7.28 9.69
N ALA A 60 2.68 -7.39 9.94
CA ALA A 60 3.21 -8.13 11.09
C ALA A 60 2.77 -7.50 12.43
N ALA A 61 2.74 -6.17 12.51
CA ALA A 61 2.25 -5.47 13.70
C ALA A 61 0.75 -5.73 13.95
N ILE A 62 -0.08 -5.75 12.91
CA ILE A 62 -1.50 -6.12 13.01
C ILE A 62 -1.64 -7.55 13.55
N MET A 63 -0.87 -8.49 13.00
CA MET A 63 -0.90 -9.89 13.45
C MET A 63 -0.40 -10.06 14.89
N ALA A 64 0.61 -9.29 15.30
CA ALA A 64 1.12 -9.34 16.68
C ALA A 64 0.07 -8.91 17.71
N ASN A 65 -0.84 -8.02 17.33
CA ASN A 65 -1.94 -7.54 18.19
C ASN A 65 -3.21 -8.39 18.06
N CYS A 66 -3.26 -9.34 17.11
CA CYS A 66 -4.45 -10.16 16.85
C CYS A 66 -4.37 -11.48 17.61
N ASP A 67 -5.35 -11.74 18.48
CA ASP A 67 -5.50 -13.00 19.25
C ASP A 67 -6.21 -14.10 18.44
N ASP A 68 -6.93 -13.75 17.35
CA ASP A 68 -7.64 -14.71 16.51
C ASP A 68 -6.70 -15.37 15.48
N ALA A 69 -6.48 -16.67 15.65
CA ALA A 69 -5.66 -17.47 14.75
C ALA A 69 -6.25 -17.59 13.33
N SER A 70 -7.56 -17.51 13.17
CA SER A 70 -8.20 -17.57 11.85
C SER A 70 -7.91 -16.33 11.03
N VAL A 71 -7.95 -15.17 11.67
CA VAL A 71 -7.57 -13.88 11.08
C VAL A 71 -6.08 -13.87 10.73
N ARG A 72 -5.20 -14.30 11.65
CA ARG A 72 -3.75 -14.35 11.37
C ARG A 72 -3.41 -15.25 10.19
N ARG A 73 -4.07 -16.40 10.02
CA ARG A 73 -3.87 -17.29 8.85
C ARG A 73 -4.20 -16.64 7.51
N LEU A 74 -5.21 -15.76 7.49
CA LEU A 74 -5.54 -14.98 6.29
C LEU A 74 -4.57 -13.83 6.09
N TRP A 75 -4.17 -13.15 7.18
CA TRP A 75 -3.38 -11.93 7.11
C TRP A 75 -1.91 -12.18 6.76
N VAL A 76 -1.34 -13.34 7.13
CA VAL A 76 0.05 -13.70 6.80
C VAL A 76 0.31 -13.74 5.30
N GLN A 77 -0.70 -14.07 4.48
CA GLN A 77 -0.56 -14.07 3.02
C GLN A 77 -0.10 -12.72 2.49
N ARG A 78 -0.53 -11.63 3.09
CA ARG A 78 -0.15 -10.28 2.70
C ARG A 78 1.35 -10.00 2.87
N ILE A 79 1.97 -10.59 3.88
CA ILE A 79 3.41 -10.51 4.08
C ILE A 79 4.12 -11.30 2.98
N LEU A 80 3.69 -12.52 2.71
CA LEU A 80 4.24 -13.37 1.66
C LEU A 80 4.09 -12.74 0.27
N ASP A 81 2.96 -12.08 0.00
CA ASP A 81 2.73 -11.36 -1.27
C ASP A 81 3.74 -10.21 -1.49
N HIS A 82 4.27 -9.62 -0.42
CA HIS A 82 5.24 -8.51 -0.52
C HIS A 82 6.68 -8.97 -0.40
N ASP A 83 7.00 -9.82 0.57
CA ASP A 83 8.36 -10.29 0.82
C ASP A 83 8.76 -11.44 -0.10
N GLY A 84 7.77 -12.17 -0.64
CA GLY A 84 7.98 -13.42 -1.35
C GLY A 84 7.99 -14.63 -0.42
N THR A 85 8.07 -15.82 -1.01
CA THR A 85 8.10 -17.10 -0.30
C THR A 85 9.48 -17.77 -0.37
N SER A 86 10.32 -17.36 -1.34
CA SER A 86 11.68 -17.86 -1.56
C SER A 86 12.46 -16.89 -2.45
N ASP A 87 13.72 -17.17 -2.68
CA ASP A 87 14.56 -16.38 -3.61
C ASP A 87 14.06 -16.47 -5.06
N GLU A 88 13.35 -17.55 -5.44
CA GLU A 88 12.73 -17.71 -6.75
C GLU A 88 11.36 -17.01 -6.86
N ASP A 89 10.68 -16.83 -5.72
CA ASP A 89 9.39 -16.12 -5.61
C ASP A 89 9.55 -14.88 -4.73
N SER A 90 10.09 -13.85 -5.31
CA SER A 90 10.62 -12.65 -4.64
C SER A 90 9.59 -11.56 -4.31
N GLY A 91 8.30 -11.80 -4.51
CA GLY A 91 7.20 -10.95 -4.06
C GLY A 91 7.11 -9.53 -4.67
N GLY A 92 6.21 -8.74 -4.09
CA GLY A 92 5.86 -7.40 -4.59
C GLY A 92 6.94 -6.35 -4.39
N ILE A 93 7.82 -6.49 -3.39
CA ILE A 93 8.92 -5.55 -3.15
C ILE A 93 9.93 -5.65 -4.28
N GLU A 94 10.29 -6.86 -4.69
CA GLU A 94 11.19 -7.08 -5.81
C GLU A 94 10.55 -6.63 -7.14
N ALA A 95 9.26 -6.90 -7.35
CA ALA A 95 8.54 -6.38 -8.51
C ALA A 95 8.57 -4.86 -8.58
N TRP A 96 8.55 -4.19 -7.42
CA TRP A 96 8.66 -2.73 -7.33
C TRP A 96 10.05 -2.22 -7.70
N LEU A 97 11.11 -2.93 -7.30
CA LEU A 97 12.48 -2.61 -7.71
C LEU A 97 12.64 -2.73 -9.23
N ARG A 98 12.12 -3.80 -9.83
CA ARG A 98 12.11 -4.00 -11.30
C ARG A 98 11.35 -2.88 -12.03
N LEU A 99 10.22 -2.43 -11.47
CA LEU A 99 9.50 -1.27 -12.02
C LEU A 99 10.38 -0.02 -11.98
N GLY A 100 11.12 0.20 -10.91
CA GLY A 100 12.05 1.33 -10.79
C GLY A 100 13.16 1.29 -11.84
N GLU A 101 13.75 0.11 -12.06
CA GLU A 101 14.75 -0.11 -13.12
C GLU A 101 14.15 0.14 -14.51
N ALA A 102 12.93 -0.33 -14.76
CA ALA A 102 12.23 -0.13 -16.04
C ALA A 102 11.94 1.35 -16.34
N VAL A 103 11.78 2.19 -15.32
CA VAL A 103 11.58 3.64 -15.51
C VAL A 103 12.90 4.44 -15.45
N GLY A 104 14.05 3.75 -15.34
CA GLY A 104 15.37 4.36 -15.43
C GLY A 104 15.97 4.83 -14.11
N LEU A 105 15.55 4.26 -12.98
CA LEU A 105 16.26 4.37 -11.69
C LEU A 105 17.22 3.20 -11.54
N THR A 106 18.32 3.39 -10.84
CA THR A 106 19.15 2.27 -10.41
C THR A 106 18.55 1.62 -9.15
N ARG A 107 18.81 0.34 -8.97
CA ARG A 107 18.39 -0.39 -7.77
C ARG A 107 18.93 0.24 -6.49
N ASP A 108 20.18 0.69 -6.50
CA ASP A 108 20.84 1.35 -5.36
C ASP A 108 20.18 2.68 -5.01
N GLU A 109 19.76 3.48 -6.01
CA GLU A 109 19.01 4.72 -5.76
C GLU A 109 17.68 4.47 -5.05
N ILE A 110 17.00 3.37 -5.37
CA ILE A 110 15.73 3.01 -4.75
C ILE A 110 15.96 2.47 -3.34
N ILE A 111 16.88 1.51 -3.17
CA ILE A 111 17.17 0.85 -1.89
C ILE A 111 17.74 1.83 -0.87
N SER A 112 18.61 2.75 -1.29
CA SER A 112 19.19 3.78 -0.41
C SER A 112 18.16 4.80 0.09
N GLN A 113 16.97 4.84 -0.52
CA GLN A 113 15.88 5.75 -0.16
C GLN A 113 16.26 7.24 -0.24
N GLN A 114 17.31 7.59 -1.00
CA GLN A 114 17.83 8.96 -1.11
C GLN A 114 16.83 9.98 -1.68
N HIS A 115 15.82 9.49 -2.41
CA HIS A 115 14.79 10.33 -3.05
C HIS A 115 13.49 10.42 -2.26
N ILE A 116 13.44 9.84 -1.04
CA ILE A 116 12.21 9.86 -0.25
C ILE A 116 11.99 11.23 0.37
N LEU A 117 10.82 11.80 0.12
CA LEU A 117 10.40 13.06 0.69
C LEU A 117 10.06 12.89 2.18
N PRO A 118 10.45 13.85 3.04
CA PRO A 118 10.16 13.79 4.48
C PRO A 118 8.67 13.59 4.81
N GLY A 119 7.77 14.20 4.05
CA GLY A 119 6.32 14.03 4.23
C GLY A 119 5.85 12.60 3.94
N VAL A 120 6.45 11.90 2.96
CA VAL A 120 6.15 10.50 2.67
C VAL A 120 6.62 9.61 3.81
N ARG A 121 7.87 9.81 4.28
CA ARG A 121 8.41 9.08 5.44
C ARG A 121 7.53 9.26 6.66
N PHE A 122 7.19 10.51 7.00
CA PHE A 122 6.32 10.82 8.14
C PHE A 122 4.97 10.09 8.04
N ALA A 123 4.30 10.13 6.90
CA ALA A 123 3.00 9.50 6.70
C ALA A 123 3.07 7.96 6.83
N VAL A 124 4.09 7.34 6.24
CA VAL A 124 4.28 5.88 6.31
C VAL A 124 4.64 5.44 7.72
N ASP A 125 5.54 6.15 8.40
CA ASP A 125 5.93 5.87 9.79
C ASP A 125 4.73 6.01 10.74
N ALA A 126 3.91 7.06 10.56
CA ALA A 126 2.68 7.26 11.33
C ALA A 126 1.71 6.09 11.15
N TYR A 127 1.57 5.59 9.92
CA TYR A 127 0.71 4.44 9.60
C TYR A 127 1.21 3.14 10.27
N VAL A 128 2.50 2.85 10.16
CA VAL A 128 3.11 1.68 10.82
C VAL A 128 2.97 1.79 12.34
N ASN A 129 3.22 2.98 12.90
CA ASN A 129 3.11 3.21 14.34
C ASN A 129 1.66 3.12 14.83
N PHE A 130 0.67 3.53 14.02
CA PHE A 130 -0.73 3.30 14.33
C PHE A 130 -1.02 1.79 14.44
N ALA A 131 -0.60 0.99 13.46
CA ALA A 131 -0.80 -0.46 13.46
C ALA A 131 -0.15 -1.16 14.67
N ARG A 132 0.97 -0.63 15.17
CA ARG A 132 1.64 -1.16 16.37
C ARG A 132 0.89 -0.91 17.67
N ARG A 133 0.09 0.16 17.75
CA ARG A 133 -0.53 0.65 18.99
C ARG A 133 -2.03 0.40 19.06
N ALA A 134 -2.70 0.35 17.94
CA ALA A 134 -4.14 0.13 17.85
C ALA A 134 -4.49 -1.34 18.15
N ASN A 135 -5.73 -1.60 18.55
CA ASN A 135 -6.22 -2.97 18.50
C ASN A 135 -6.22 -3.47 17.05
N TRP A 136 -6.22 -4.79 16.87
CA TRP A 136 -6.04 -5.37 15.54
C TRP A 136 -7.19 -5.01 14.58
N GLN A 137 -8.42 -4.82 15.06
CA GLN A 137 -9.57 -4.46 14.23
C GLN A 137 -9.41 -3.04 13.65
N GLU A 138 -9.04 -2.08 14.49
CA GLU A 138 -8.75 -0.72 14.05
C GLU A 138 -7.55 -0.68 13.10
N ALA A 139 -6.50 -1.42 13.43
CA ALA A 139 -5.31 -1.51 12.61
C ALA A 139 -5.60 -2.16 11.24
N ALA A 140 -6.43 -3.21 11.19
CA ALA A 140 -6.89 -3.81 9.94
C ALA A 140 -7.74 -2.83 9.13
N CYS A 141 -8.68 -2.11 9.76
CA CYS A 141 -9.50 -1.09 9.09
C CYS A 141 -8.67 0.08 8.55
N SER A 142 -7.52 0.39 9.17
CA SER A 142 -6.61 1.42 8.64
C SER A 142 -5.97 1.02 7.31
N SER A 143 -6.00 -0.26 6.94
CA SER A 143 -5.56 -0.78 5.63
C SER A 143 -6.61 -0.57 4.52
N LEU A 144 -7.44 0.47 4.64
CA LEU A 144 -8.55 0.78 3.73
C LEU A 144 -8.11 0.95 2.26
N THR A 145 -6.85 1.30 2.01
CA THR A 145 -6.25 1.31 0.66
C THR A 145 -6.49 0.01 -0.10
N GLU A 146 -6.47 -1.12 0.58
CA GLU A 146 -6.61 -2.43 -0.03
C GLU A 146 -8.01 -2.65 -0.62
N LEU A 147 -9.03 -2.03 -0.02
CA LEU A 147 -10.40 -2.09 -0.55
C LEU A 147 -10.53 -1.39 -1.91
N PHE A 148 -9.74 -0.33 -2.14
CA PHE A 148 -9.79 0.48 -3.37
C PHE A 148 -8.68 0.12 -4.37
N ALA A 149 -7.62 -0.54 -3.94
CA ALA A 149 -6.44 -0.85 -4.75
C ALA A 149 -6.77 -1.58 -6.07
N PRO A 150 -7.62 -2.62 -6.11
CA PRO A 150 -7.92 -3.34 -7.35
C PRO A 150 -8.46 -2.40 -8.44
N THR A 151 -9.42 -1.55 -8.12
CA THR A 151 -10.00 -0.59 -9.09
C THR A 151 -8.98 0.45 -9.55
N ILE A 152 -8.11 0.91 -8.64
CA ILE A 152 -7.07 1.90 -8.97
C ILE A 152 -6.03 1.25 -9.89
N HIS A 153 -5.61 0.03 -9.63
CA HIS A 153 -4.62 -0.67 -10.46
C HIS A 153 -5.17 -1.01 -11.85
N GLN A 154 -6.43 -1.45 -11.96
CA GLN A 154 -7.06 -1.69 -13.26
C GLN A 154 -7.07 -0.43 -14.14
N LYS A 155 -7.39 0.73 -13.56
CA LYS A 155 -7.35 2.00 -14.30
C LYS A 155 -5.95 2.37 -14.78
N ARG A 156 -4.92 2.10 -13.99
CA ARG A 156 -3.52 2.35 -14.38
C ARG A 156 -3.06 1.43 -15.49
N LEU A 157 -3.36 0.14 -15.42
CA LEU A 157 -3.01 -0.82 -16.47
C LEU A 157 -3.61 -0.46 -17.83
N GLN A 158 -4.76 0.20 -17.85
CA GLN A 158 -5.36 0.69 -19.10
C GLN A 158 -4.61 1.89 -19.70
N ALA A 159 -3.91 2.65 -18.88
CA ALA A 159 -3.20 3.87 -19.29
C ALA A 159 -1.72 3.62 -19.62
N TRP A 160 -1.16 2.51 -19.17
CA TRP A 160 0.24 2.15 -19.36
C TRP A 160 0.33 0.95 -20.31
N PRO A 161 1.08 1.07 -21.41
CA PRO A 161 1.26 -0.01 -22.38
C PRO A 161 2.01 -1.22 -21.81
#